data_48202e678fc317b23cae03b83cf768a3
#
_entry.id   48202e678fc317b23cae03b83cf768a3
#
_cell.length_a   1.000
_cell.length_b   1.000
_cell.length_c   1.000
_cell.angle_alpha   90.00
_cell.angle_beta   90.00
_cell.angle_gamma   90.00
#
_symmetry.space_group_name_H-M   'P 1'
#
loop_
_entity.id
_entity.type
_entity.pdbx_description
1 polymer ?
#
loop_
_entity_poly.entity_id
_entity_poly.type
_entity_poly.pdbx_seq_one_letter_code
_entity_poly.pdbx_strand_id
1 'polypeptide(L)'
;VRQQLEEIPMTVRPDPTFHATAKLAMQAPPETLAFTLMLSPDGSQPDGLAVIDVDPKSSKYGQIVHQVIMPNKGDEFHHFGWNACSSALSPLTGHAFLERRYLIIPGIRSSRIYVVDVKEPLKAKIHKIIEPEEVFAKTGYSRPHTIHCGPEGIYVSTLGGGGADGTDGPPGIFIMDCETFDIIGRYEIDRGPQNKQYDFWWNLPRDYMVSSEWGLPPQFENGLVPEDLLSNKYGHRLHFWNLRERKNVQTIDLGANHQMALEVRPAHDPVKEYGFCGVVVDTTNLEGSIWTWWREDGKFHAKKTATIPPEGAKKDDLPPMLQGFEAVPPLVTDIDLSLDDRHLYVACWGTGEMRQYDVSDPMNPKLSGSVHVGGIVRKTKHPSGKDFGYGPQMVEISRDGKRVYWTNSLYSTWDDQFYPGDRGAAMVKADVGENGGLTLDEKFFVDFPKGYRSHQIRLEGGDCSTDSFCYPNV
;
A
#
# COMPACT_ATOMS: atom_id res chain seq x y z
N VAL A 1 -17.15 -40.91 -44.06
CA VAL A 1 -16.10 -40.13 -43.43
C VAL A 1 -16.80 -39.04 -42.60
N ARG A 2 -17.01 -39.26 -41.30
CA ARG A 2 -17.47 -38.24 -40.35
C ARG A 2 -16.25 -37.39 -39.99
N GLN A 3 -16.21 -36.15 -40.43
CA GLN A 3 -15.32 -35.15 -39.88
C GLN A 3 -15.66 -34.93 -38.39
N GLN A 4 -14.73 -35.23 -37.50
CA GLN A 4 -14.74 -34.74 -36.13
C GLN A 4 -14.66 -33.24 -36.23
N LEU A 5 -15.74 -32.53 -35.85
CA LEU A 5 -15.71 -31.15 -35.50
C LEU A 5 -14.88 -31.08 -34.21
N GLU A 6 -13.65 -30.61 -34.29
CA GLU A 6 -12.89 -30.18 -33.12
C GLU A 6 -13.73 -29.12 -32.40
N GLU A 7 -14.07 -29.39 -31.16
CA GLU A 7 -14.72 -28.43 -30.29
C GLU A 7 -13.81 -27.20 -30.20
N ILE A 8 -14.29 -26.07 -30.73
CA ILE A 8 -13.63 -24.78 -30.54
C ILE A 8 -13.59 -24.57 -29.03
N PRO A 9 -12.41 -24.39 -28.43
CA PRO A 9 -12.33 -24.17 -26.98
C PRO A 9 -13.22 -22.99 -26.61
N MET A 10 -14.03 -23.15 -25.57
CA MET A 10 -14.83 -22.08 -25.00
C MET A 10 -13.89 -20.88 -24.79
N THR A 11 -14.18 -19.79 -25.43
CA THR A 11 -13.43 -18.54 -25.20
C THR A 11 -13.56 -18.22 -23.72
N VAL A 12 -12.46 -18.30 -22.99
CA VAL A 12 -12.39 -17.91 -21.60
C VAL A 12 -12.80 -16.43 -21.54
N ARG A 13 -13.87 -16.14 -20.83
CA ARG A 13 -14.27 -14.76 -20.57
C ARG A 13 -13.42 -14.26 -19.41
N PRO A 14 -12.68 -13.15 -19.57
CA PRO A 14 -11.98 -12.54 -18.44
C PRO A 14 -12.93 -12.20 -17.30
N ASP A 15 -12.38 -12.13 -16.10
CA ASP A 15 -13.11 -11.65 -14.93
C ASP A 15 -13.74 -10.26 -15.23
N PRO A 16 -15.03 -10.07 -14.93
CA PRO A 16 -15.72 -8.81 -15.24
C PRO A 16 -15.17 -7.59 -14.49
N THR A 17 -14.34 -7.79 -13.47
CA THR A 17 -13.70 -6.71 -12.72
C THR A 17 -12.36 -6.27 -13.34
N PHE A 18 -11.87 -6.98 -14.36
CA PHE A 18 -10.68 -6.57 -15.10
C PHE A 18 -11.05 -5.60 -16.22
N HIS A 19 -10.30 -4.53 -16.33
CA HIS A 19 -10.51 -3.48 -17.30
C HIS A 19 -9.25 -3.24 -18.13
N ALA A 20 -9.42 -3.05 -19.44
CA ALA A 20 -8.29 -2.84 -20.34
C ALA A 20 -7.58 -1.49 -20.08
N THR A 21 -8.33 -0.48 -19.66
CA THR A 21 -7.81 0.88 -19.39
C THR A 21 -8.32 1.41 -18.06
N ALA A 22 -7.59 2.33 -17.45
CA ALA A 22 -8.03 3.05 -16.25
C ALA A 22 -9.37 3.77 -16.47
N LYS A 23 -9.56 4.38 -17.65
CA LYS A 23 -10.82 5.04 -18.02
C LYS A 23 -12.03 4.10 -18.00
N LEU A 24 -11.87 2.84 -18.42
CA LEU A 24 -12.94 1.85 -18.33
C LEU A 24 -13.17 1.40 -16.89
N ALA A 25 -12.11 1.24 -16.11
CA ALA A 25 -12.23 0.91 -14.69
C ALA A 25 -13.00 1.98 -13.89
N MET A 26 -12.81 3.24 -14.21
CA MET A 26 -13.55 4.36 -13.59
C MET A 26 -15.07 4.31 -13.86
N GLN A 27 -15.51 3.58 -14.87
CA GLN A 27 -16.93 3.41 -15.23
C GLN A 27 -17.57 2.18 -14.56
N ALA A 28 -16.79 1.39 -13.84
CA ALA A 28 -17.30 0.23 -13.11
C ALA A 28 -18.28 0.65 -12.01
N PRO A 29 -19.21 -0.25 -11.63
CA PRO A 29 -20.08 0.02 -10.49
C PRO A 29 -19.27 0.38 -9.23
N PRO A 30 -19.78 1.26 -8.37
CA PRO A 30 -19.18 1.52 -7.08
C PRO A 30 -19.03 0.24 -6.26
N GLU A 31 -17.99 0.18 -5.46
CA GLU A 31 -17.78 -0.87 -4.47
C GLU A 31 -18.93 -0.91 -3.44
N THR A 32 -19.25 -2.11 -2.98
CA THR A 32 -20.23 -2.30 -1.89
C THR A 32 -19.58 -2.84 -0.62
N LEU A 33 -18.41 -3.45 -0.76
CA LEU A 33 -17.62 -4.01 0.32
C LEU A 33 -16.17 -3.51 0.24
N ALA A 34 -15.55 -3.37 1.41
CA ALA A 34 -14.13 -3.19 1.57
C ALA A 34 -13.56 -4.30 2.45
N PHE A 35 -12.29 -4.60 2.24
CA PHE A 35 -11.50 -5.49 3.06
C PHE A 35 -10.43 -4.68 3.78
N THR A 36 -10.18 -4.97 5.06
CA THR A 36 -9.08 -4.35 5.79
C THR A 36 -8.49 -5.33 6.80
N LEU A 37 -7.23 -5.12 7.13
CA LEU A 37 -6.52 -5.98 8.06
C LEU A 37 -6.82 -5.56 9.49
N MET A 38 -6.92 -6.56 10.38
CA MET A 38 -6.98 -6.40 11.82
C MET A 38 -5.74 -7.05 12.42
N LEU A 39 -4.90 -6.28 13.08
CA LEU A 39 -3.68 -6.78 13.69
C LEU A 39 -3.72 -6.62 15.21
N SER A 40 -3.18 -7.61 15.92
CA SER A 40 -3.04 -7.60 17.39
C SER A 40 -1.70 -6.99 17.75
N PRO A 41 -1.66 -5.77 18.31
CA PRO A 41 -0.41 -5.03 18.50
C PRO A 41 0.58 -5.69 19.46
N ASP A 42 0.08 -6.48 20.41
CA ASP A 42 0.88 -7.22 21.40
C ASP A 42 0.98 -8.73 21.10
N GLY A 43 0.40 -9.18 19.99
CA GLY A 43 0.36 -10.60 19.61
C GLY A 43 -0.44 -11.47 20.58
N SER A 44 -1.25 -10.90 21.48
CA SER A 44 -2.04 -11.67 22.47
C SER A 44 -3.17 -12.47 21.84
N GLN A 45 -3.67 -12.04 20.70
CA GLN A 45 -4.68 -12.72 19.91
C GLN A 45 -4.24 -12.84 18.43
N PRO A 46 -4.85 -13.72 17.64
CA PRO A 46 -4.56 -13.81 16.21
C PRO A 46 -5.00 -12.56 15.46
N ASP A 47 -4.27 -12.23 14.40
CA ASP A 47 -4.66 -11.21 13.44
C ASP A 47 -5.84 -11.70 12.58
N GLY A 48 -6.43 -10.81 11.79
CA GLY A 48 -7.59 -11.16 10.96
C GLY A 48 -7.81 -10.23 9.78
N LEU A 49 -8.77 -10.61 8.96
CA LEU A 49 -9.32 -9.82 7.86
C LEU A 49 -10.76 -9.43 8.21
N ALA A 50 -11.09 -8.16 8.14
CA ALA A 50 -12.45 -7.65 8.24
C ALA A 50 -13.05 -7.37 6.86
N VAL A 51 -14.33 -7.70 6.68
CA VAL A 51 -15.16 -7.29 5.54
C VAL A 51 -16.10 -6.21 6.04
N ILE A 52 -16.10 -5.06 5.38
CA ILE A 52 -16.81 -3.86 5.79
C ILE A 52 -17.83 -3.49 4.72
N ASP A 53 -19.05 -3.19 5.16
CA ASP A 53 -20.10 -2.68 4.28
C ASP A 53 -19.85 -1.18 4.01
N VAL A 54 -19.60 -0.85 2.74
CA VAL A 54 -19.34 0.52 2.27
C VAL A 54 -20.44 1.06 1.35
N ASP A 55 -21.55 0.32 1.17
CA ASP A 55 -22.70 0.80 0.41
C ASP A 55 -23.50 1.82 1.24
N PRO A 56 -23.55 3.11 0.85
CA PRO A 56 -24.26 4.14 1.60
C PRO A 56 -25.79 3.91 1.67
N LYS A 57 -26.32 2.97 0.89
CA LYS A 57 -27.73 2.58 0.91
C LYS A 57 -28.01 1.42 1.86
N SER A 58 -26.98 0.77 2.34
CA SER A 58 -27.12 -0.37 3.25
C SER A 58 -27.43 0.07 4.67
N SER A 59 -28.25 -0.70 5.36
CA SER A 59 -28.49 -0.53 6.80
C SER A 59 -27.28 -0.88 7.67
N LYS A 60 -26.23 -1.50 7.07
CA LYS A 60 -24.98 -1.88 7.72
C LYS A 60 -23.81 -0.99 7.31
N TYR A 61 -24.08 0.13 6.64
CA TYR A 61 -23.05 1.06 6.19
C TYR A 61 -22.08 1.44 7.32
N GLY A 62 -20.78 1.28 7.06
CA GLY A 62 -19.73 1.54 8.04
C GLY A 62 -19.59 0.47 9.13
N GLN A 63 -20.13 -0.75 8.93
CA GLN A 63 -20.03 -1.85 9.88
C GLN A 63 -19.17 -3.00 9.33
N ILE A 64 -18.49 -3.68 10.23
CA ILE A 64 -17.85 -4.97 9.93
C ILE A 64 -18.96 -6.00 9.80
N VAL A 65 -19.09 -6.62 8.62
CA VAL A 65 -20.15 -7.58 8.28
C VAL A 65 -19.67 -9.03 8.27
N HIS A 66 -18.36 -9.25 8.19
CA HIS A 66 -17.73 -10.56 8.32
C HIS A 66 -16.28 -10.41 8.79
N GLN A 67 -15.71 -11.45 9.37
CA GLN A 67 -14.31 -11.51 9.83
C GLN A 67 -13.73 -12.90 9.56
N VAL A 68 -12.47 -12.93 9.15
CA VAL A 68 -11.66 -14.15 9.09
C VAL A 68 -10.53 -14.01 10.09
N ILE A 69 -10.61 -14.72 11.21
CA ILE A 69 -9.56 -14.73 12.23
C ILE A 69 -8.56 -15.83 11.88
N MET A 70 -7.28 -15.49 11.88
CA MET A 70 -6.21 -16.43 11.54
C MET A 70 -5.95 -17.43 12.68
N PRO A 71 -5.39 -18.62 12.38
CA PRO A 71 -5.13 -19.63 13.44
C PRO A 71 -3.89 -19.30 14.28
N ASN A 72 -2.98 -18.47 13.80
CA ASN A 72 -1.71 -18.15 14.44
C ASN A 72 -1.73 -16.77 15.06
N LYS A 73 -0.74 -16.47 15.91
CA LYS A 73 -0.57 -15.19 16.59
C LYS A 73 0.76 -14.56 16.25
N GLY A 74 0.86 -13.23 16.39
CA GLY A 74 2.10 -12.50 16.25
C GLY A 74 2.53 -12.32 14.79
N ASP A 75 1.59 -12.26 13.86
CA ASP A 75 1.87 -12.09 12.44
C ASP A 75 2.19 -10.63 12.09
N GLU A 76 1.54 -9.64 12.72
CA GLU A 76 1.61 -8.21 12.38
C GLU A 76 1.25 -7.97 10.92
N PHE A 77 -0.03 -8.06 10.59
CA PHE A 77 -0.53 -7.82 9.24
C PHE A 77 -0.39 -6.35 8.86
N HIS A 78 0.11 -6.09 7.65
CA HIS A 78 0.41 -4.75 7.20
C HIS A 78 -0.16 -4.48 5.79
N HIS A 79 0.45 -5.03 4.74
CA HIS A 79 -0.05 -4.95 3.39
C HIS A 79 -0.70 -6.26 2.95
N PHE A 80 -1.56 -6.18 1.94
CA PHE A 80 -2.12 -7.35 1.29
C PHE A 80 -2.59 -6.98 -0.14
N GLY A 81 -2.79 -7.98 -0.97
CA GLY A 81 -3.20 -7.70 -2.36
C GLY A 81 -3.98 -8.85 -2.98
N TRP A 82 -4.55 -8.58 -4.14
CA TRP A 82 -5.27 -9.56 -4.92
C TRP A 82 -4.33 -10.51 -5.66
N ASN A 83 -4.79 -11.75 -5.86
CA ASN A 83 -4.09 -12.73 -6.69
C ASN A 83 -4.07 -12.38 -8.17
N ALA A 84 -5.01 -11.57 -8.62
CA ALA A 84 -5.16 -11.17 -10.01
C ALA A 84 -5.77 -9.76 -10.11
N CYS A 85 -5.44 -9.05 -11.18
CA CYS A 85 -5.89 -7.70 -11.45
C CYS A 85 -6.00 -7.46 -12.97
N SER A 86 -6.29 -6.24 -13.38
CA SER A 86 -6.41 -5.86 -14.80
C SER A 86 -5.15 -6.15 -15.64
N SER A 87 -3.99 -6.34 -15.00
CA SER A 87 -2.76 -6.79 -15.69
C SER A 87 -2.94 -8.14 -16.39
N ALA A 88 -3.88 -8.98 -15.94
CA ALA A 88 -4.21 -10.26 -16.57
C ALA A 88 -4.69 -10.11 -18.03
N LEU A 89 -5.19 -8.93 -18.43
CA LEU A 89 -5.57 -8.62 -19.81
C LEU A 89 -4.38 -8.26 -20.70
N SER A 90 -3.18 -8.15 -20.14
CA SER A 90 -1.99 -7.88 -20.93
C SER A 90 -1.70 -9.05 -21.89
N PRO A 91 -1.40 -8.78 -23.17
CA PRO A 91 -1.00 -9.82 -24.10
C PRO A 91 0.33 -10.48 -23.71
N LEU A 92 1.05 -9.89 -22.75
CA LEU A 92 2.35 -10.38 -22.27
C LEU A 92 2.24 -11.38 -21.12
N THR A 93 1.06 -11.50 -20.46
CA THR A 93 0.91 -12.31 -19.25
C THR A 93 0.31 -13.69 -19.50
N GLY A 94 -0.57 -13.83 -20.49
CA GLY A 94 -1.29 -15.09 -20.73
C GLY A 94 -2.28 -15.51 -19.64
N HIS A 95 -2.59 -14.65 -18.69
CA HIS A 95 -3.36 -14.93 -17.47
C HIS A 95 -4.82 -14.45 -17.52
N ALA A 96 -5.36 -14.18 -18.71
CA ALA A 96 -6.72 -13.64 -18.88
C ALA A 96 -7.85 -14.54 -18.30
N PHE A 97 -7.55 -15.78 -17.96
CA PHE A 97 -8.49 -16.74 -17.36
C PHE A 97 -8.59 -16.65 -15.83
N LEU A 98 -7.70 -15.87 -15.17
CA LEU A 98 -7.70 -15.72 -13.72
C LEU A 98 -8.96 -15.00 -13.22
N GLU A 99 -9.41 -15.37 -12.03
CA GLU A 99 -10.44 -14.63 -11.28
C GLU A 99 -9.79 -13.76 -10.20
N ARG A 100 -10.30 -12.56 -9.97
CA ARG A 100 -10.02 -11.74 -8.77
C ARG A 100 -10.78 -12.37 -7.58
N ARG A 101 -10.15 -13.29 -6.90
CA ARG A 101 -10.82 -14.14 -5.92
C ARG A 101 -10.10 -14.28 -4.60
N TYR A 102 -8.78 -14.21 -4.62
CA TYR A 102 -7.99 -14.49 -3.44
C TYR A 102 -7.25 -13.24 -2.98
N LEU A 103 -7.23 -13.04 -1.65
CA LEU A 103 -6.39 -12.05 -1.01
C LEU A 103 -5.15 -12.74 -0.43
N ILE A 104 -3.98 -12.19 -0.74
CA ILE A 104 -2.68 -12.66 -0.26
C ILE A 104 -2.28 -11.76 0.89
N ILE A 105 -2.18 -12.30 2.09
CA ILE A 105 -1.99 -11.54 3.34
C ILE A 105 -0.70 -11.99 4.02
N PRO A 106 0.39 -11.24 3.89
CA PRO A 106 1.64 -11.54 4.58
C PRO A 106 1.65 -10.99 6.01
N GLY A 107 2.25 -11.75 6.92
CA GLY A 107 2.62 -11.31 8.26
C GLY A 107 4.06 -10.84 8.29
N ILE A 108 4.30 -9.56 8.62
CA ILE A 108 5.65 -9.02 8.64
C ILE A 108 6.50 -9.73 9.69
N ARG A 109 6.03 -9.83 10.93
CA ARG A 109 6.82 -10.42 12.01
C ARG A 109 7.05 -11.91 11.86
N SER A 110 6.01 -12.64 11.47
CA SER A 110 6.08 -14.09 11.34
C SER A 110 6.72 -14.55 10.05
N SER A 111 6.68 -13.75 8.99
CA SER A 111 6.96 -14.14 7.60
C SER A 111 5.99 -15.19 7.02
N ARG A 112 4.88 -15.47 7.69
CA ARG A 112 3.81 -16.36 7.21
C ARG A 112 2.95 -15.64 6.19
N ILE A 113 2.40 -16.37 5.21
CA ILE A 113 1.50 -15.81 4.23
C ILE A 113 0.19 -16.59 4.25
N TYR A 114 -0.93 -15.88 4.32
CA TYR A 114 -2.25 -16.46 4.22
C TYR A 114 -2.86 -16.13 2.86
N VAL A 115 -3.50 -17.11 2.25
CA VAL A 115 -4.33 -16.96 1.06
C VAL A 115 -5.77 -17.10 1.49
N VAL A 116 -6.57 -16.06 1.34
CA VAL A 116 -7.98 -16.03 1.75
C VAL A 116 -8.87 -16.01 0.54
N ASP A 117 -9.77 -17.00 0.43
CA ASP A 117 -10.80 -17.04 -0.61
C ASP A 117 -11.94 -16.10 -0.24
N VAL A 118 -12.13 -15.06 -1.04
CA VAL A 118 -13.16 -14.04 -0.88
C VAL A 118 -14.18 -14.05 -2.02
N LYS A 119 -14.32 -15.16 -2.75
CA LYS A 119 -15.31 -15.28 -3.83
C LYS A 119 -16.75 -14.97 -3.35
N GLU A 120 -17.07 -15.38 -2.13
CA GLU A 120 -18.25 -14.96 -1.40
C GLU A 120 -17.77 -14.19 -0.17
N PRO A 121 -17.65 -12.85 -0.23
CA PRO A 121 -17.01 -12.05 0.82
C PRO A 121 -17.58 -12.27 2.23
N LEU A 122 -18.91 -12.46 2.34
CA LEU A 122 -19.57 -12.74 3.62
C LEU A 122 -19.38 -14.18 4.12
N LYS A 123 -18.64 -15.02 3.38
CA LYS A 123 -18.24 -16.38 3.73
C LYS A 123 -16.74 -16.58 3.48
N ALA A 124 -16.00 -15.50 3.48
CA ALA A 124 -14.56 -15.54 3.26
C ALA A 124 -13.89 -16.52 4.23
N LYS A 125 -12.87 -17.23 3.75
CA LYS A 125 -12.18 -18.27 4.51
C LYS A 125 -10.74 -18.46 4.06
N ILE A 126 -9.90 -18.95 4.93
CA ILE A 126 -8.53 -19.31 4.60
C ILE A 126 -8.54 -20.46 3.58
N HIS A 127 -7.83 -20.26 2.50
CA HIS A 127 -7.62 -21.24 1.42
C HIS A 127 -6.30 -22.00 1.59
N LYS A 128 -5.21 -21.25 1.85
CA LYS A 128 -3.85 -21.83 2.00
C LYS A 128 -3.07 -21.02 3.04
N ILE A 129 -2.16 -21.68 3.72
CA ILE A 129 -1.16 -21.05 4.58
C ILE A 129 0.21 -21.47 4.06
N ILE A 130 1.11 -20.50 3.89
CA ILE A 130 2.50 -20.71 3.52
C ILE A 130 3.31 -20.37 4.77
N GLU A 131 4.02 -21.37 5.29
CA GLU A 131 4.78 -21.21 6.53
C GLU A 131 6.10 -20.47 6.29
N PRO A 132 6.64 -19.79 7.31
CA PRO A 132 7.86 -18.98 7.20
C PRO A 132 9.07 -19.77 6.68
N GLU A 133 9.16 -21.05 7.08
CA GLU A 133 10.22 -21.95 6.65
C GLU A 133 10.22 -22.16 5.14
N GLU A 134 9.05 -22.21 4.51
CA GLU A 134 8.92 -22.33 3.06
C GLU A 134 9.37 -21.04 2.36
N VAL A 135 8.92 -19.87 2.87
CA VAL A 135 9.33 -18.56 2.35
C VAL A 135 10.86 -18.46 2.39
N PHE A 136 11.46 -18.73 3.55
CA PHE A 136 12.89 -18.66 3.74
C PHE A 136 13.65 -19.67 2.85
N ALA A 137 13.22 -20.92 2.83
CA ALA A 137 13.91 -21.98 2.08
C ALA A 137 13.94 -21.72 0.56
N LYS A 138 12.84 -21.15 0.02
CA LYS A 138 12.72 -20.91 -1.43
C LYS A 138 13.30 -19.55 -1.87
N THR A 139 13.37 -18.57 -0.97
CA THR A 139 13.77 -17.21 -1.33
C THR A 139 15.00 -16.70 -0.58
N GLY A 140 15.25 -17.18 0.62
CA GLY A 140 16.25 -16.62 1.54
C GLY A 140 15.83 -15.21 2.04
N TYR A 141 14.55 -14.86 1.94
CA TYR A 141 13.96 -13.59 2.40
C TYR A 141 13.03 -13.81 3.58
N SER A 142 12.75 -12.74 4.29
CA SER A 142 11.80 -12.69 5.41
C SER A 142 11.01 -11.37 5.40
N ARG A 143 10.00 -11.27 6.24
CA ARG A 143 9.15 -10.06 6.37
C ARG A 143 8.47 -9.68 5.05
N PRO A 144 7.68 -10.57 4.43
CA PRO A 144 6.92 -10.24 3.22
C PRO A 144 5.96 -9.09 3.49
N HIS A 145 5.79 -8.20 2.50
CA HIS A 145 5.10 -6.94 2.68
C HIS A 145 4.14 -6.62 1.53
N THR A 146 4.57 -5.90 0.49
CA THR A 146 3.72 -5.44 -0.61
C THR A 146 3.41 -6.56 -1.59
N ILE A 147 2.17 -6.63 -2.07
CA ILE A 147 1.65 -7.63 -2.99
C ILE A 147 1.12 -6.97 -4.25
N HIS A 148 1.64 -7.36 -5.41
CA HIS A 148 1.06 -7.01 -6.70
C HIS A 148 0.97 -8.23 -7.63
N CYS A 149 -0.19 -8.36 -8.31
CA CYS A 149 -0.34 -9.32 -9.40
C CYS A 149 0.32 -8.76 -10.68
N GLY A 150 1.20 -9.53 -11.27
CA GLY A 150 2.04 -9.09 -12.38
C GLY A 150 2.15 -10.10 -13.52
N PRO A 151 3.07 -9.88 -14.46
CA PRO A 151 3.14 -10.66 -15.69
C PRO A 151 3.50 -12.13 -15.51
N GLU A 152 4.21 -12.47 -14.44
CA GLU A 152 4.71 -13.85 -14.23
C GLU A 152 4.09 -14.52 -13.01
N GLY A 153 3.23 -13.83 -12.27
CA GLY A 153 2.64 -14.32 -11.05
C GLY A 153 2.28 -13.21 -10.06
N ILE A 154 2.21 -13.56 -8.79
CA ILE A 154 2.03 -12.63 -7.69
C ILE A 154 3.42 -12.24 -7.18
N TYR A 155 3.75 -10.97 -7.25
CA TYR A 155 5.00 -10.42 -6.76
C TYR A 155 4.84 -9.99 -5.30
N VAL A 156 5.82 -10.33 -4.49
CA VAL A 156 5.82 -10.06 -3.05
C VAL A 156 7.13 -9.38 -2.67
N SER A 157 7.09 -8.14 -2.22
CA SER A 157 8.28 -7.52 -1.63
C SER A 157 8.55 -8.06 -0.23
N THR A 158 9.79 -7.95 0.22
CA THR A 158 10.21 -8.34 1.57
C THR A 158 11.03 -7.24 2.22
N LEU A 159 10.91 -7.09 3.52
CA LEU A 159 11.65 -6.08 4.29
C LEU A 159 12.89 -6.64 4.97
N GLY A 160 13.04 -7.96 4.99
CA GLY A 160 14.16 -8.66 5.57
C GLY A 160 14.84 -9.62 4.60
N GLY A 161 16.16 -9.74 4.73
CA GLY A 161 16.94 -10.82 4.16
C GLY A 161 16.81 -12.11 4.98
N GLY A 162 17.81 -12.94 4.93
CA GLY A 162 17.92 -14.16 5.73
C GLY A 162 18.22 -13.91 7.20
N GLY A 163 18.33 -14.99 7.95
CA GLY A 163 18.61 -14.96 9.37
C GLY A 163 17.39 -14.65 10.26
N ALA A 164 17.53 -14.90 11.55
CA ALA A 164 16.42 -14.69 12.50
C ALA A 164 16.03 -13.21 12.64
N ASP A 165 17.00 -12.30 12.51
CA ASP A 165 16.80 -10.86 12.56
C ASP A 165 16.56 -10.23 11.18
N GLY A 166 16.59 -11.03 10.09
CA GLY A 166 16.36 -10.57 8.73
C GLY A 166 17.48 -9.73 8.12
N THR A 167 18.71 -9.85 8.61
CA THR A 167 19.87 -9.05 8.16
C THR A 167 20.92 -9.85 7.39
N ASP A 168 20.75 -11.16 7.23
CA ASP A 168 21.61 -12.00 6.39
C ASP A 168 21.33 -11.76 4.90
N GLY A 169 22.03 -10.80 4.32
CA GLY A 169 21.81 -10.34 2.95
C GLY A 169 20.68 -9.33 2.82
N PRO A 170 20.56 -8.71 1.65
CA PRO A 170 19.50 -7.73 1.40
C PRO A 170 18.15 -8.38 1.24
N PRO A 171 17.05 -7.66 1.58
CA PRO A 171 15.70 -8.02 1.19
C PRO A 171 15.50 -7.89 -0.32
N GLY A 172 14.37 -8.34 -0.84
CA GLY A 172 14.06 -8.25 -2.26
C GLY A 172 12.61 -8.55 -2.58
N ILE A 173 12.37 -9.04 -3.77
CA ILE A 173 11.06 -9.43 -4.28
C ILE A 173 11.10 -10.91 -4.66
N PHE A 174 10.03 -11.63 -4.40
CA PHE A 174 9.85 -12.99 -4.92
C PHE A 174 8.52 -13.13 -5.65
N ILE A 175 8.37 -14.21 -6.42
CA ILE A 175 7.20 -14.48 -7.23
C ILE A 175 6.50 -15.74 -6.74
N MET A 176 5.17 -15.70 -6.67
CA MET A 176 4.29 -16.82 -6.39
C MET A 176 3.42 -17.10 -7.62
N ASP A 177 3.05 -18.36 -7.79
CA ASP A 177 2.08 -18.77 -8.80
C ASP A 177 0.66 -18.24 -8.46
N CYS A 178 -0.07 -17.75 -9.46
CA CYS A 178 -1.39 -17.13 -9.28
C CYS A 178 -2.52 -18.09 -8.91
N GLU A 179 -2.34 -19.39 -9.15
CA GLU A 179 -3.38 -20.42 -8.98
C GLU A 179 -3.06 -21.38 -7.84
N THR A 180 -1.81 -21.86 -7.79
CA THR A 180 -1.35 -22.81 -6.76
C THR A 180 -0.83 -22.10 -5.52
N PHE A 181 -0.45 -20.82 -5.67
CA PHE A 181 0.21 -20.02 -4.62
C PHE A 181 1.54 -20.61 -4.15
N ASP A 182 2.19 -21.40 -4.98
CA ASP A 182 3.52 -21.89 -4.70
C ASP A 182 4.56 -20.82 -4.97
N ILE A 183 5.54 -20.70 -4.09
CA ILE A 183 6.66 -19.79 -4.31
C ILE A 183 7.52 -20.31 -5.45
N ILE A 184 7.64 -19.53 -6.52
CA ILE A 184 8.44 -19.82 -7.69
C ILE A 184 9.92 -19.55 -7.41
N GLY A 185 10.24 -18.41 -6.77
CA GLY A 185 11.59 -18.02 -6.41
C GLY A 185 11.79 -16.50 -6.41
N ARG A 186 13.06 -16.09 -6.29
CA ARG A 186 13.44 -14.67 -6.30
C ARG A 186 13.13 -14.02 -7.64
N TYR A 187 12.76 -12.74 -7.60
CA TYR A 187 12.62 -11.92 -8.80
C TYR A 187 13.99 -11.48 -9.34
N GLU A 188 14.86 -10.93 -8.51
CA GLU A 188 16.08 -10.27 -8.93
C GLU A 188 17.11 -11.26 -9.49
N ILE A 189 17.57 -11.01 -10.73
CA ILE A 189 18.75 -11.65 -11.33
C ILE A 189 19.98 -10.77 -11.07
N ASP A 190 19.85 -9.45 -11.24
CA ASP A 190 20.88 -8.48 -10.92
C ASP A 190 20.23 -7.30 -10.17
N ARG A 191 20.50 -7.21 -8.88
CA ARG A 191 19.90 -6.20 -8.02
C ARG A 191 20.61 -4.85 -8.02
N GLY A 192 21.79 -4.74 -8.66
CA GLY A 192 22.60 -3.53 -8.56
C GLY A 192 22.89 -3.15 -7.09
N PRO A 193 22.80 -1.86 -6.72
CA PRO A 193 23.09 -1.40 -5.37
C PRO A 193 21.92 -1.53 -4.37
N GLN A 194 20.79 -2.12 -4.74
CA GLN A 194 19.62 -2.26 -3.85
C GLN A 194 19.99 -3.13 -2.63
N ASN A 195 19.78 -2.60 -1.44
CA ASN A 195 20.07 -3.26 -0.17
C ASN A 195 18.97 -3.09 0.89
N LYS A 196 17.91 -2.35 0.59
CA LYS A 196 16.66 -2.25 1.33
C LYS A 196 15.51 -2.34 0.36
N GLN A 197 14.31 -2.58 0.85
CA GLN A 197 13.10 -2.71 0.05
C GLN A 197 11.92 -2.17 0.86
N TYR A 198 10.92 -1.68 0.13
CA TYR A 198 9.61 -1.40 0.71
C TYR A 198 8.51 -1.70 -0.31
N ASP A 199 8.11 -0.71 -1.12
CA ASP A 199 7.08 -0.83 -2.13
C ASP A 199 7.70 -1.02 -3.53
N PHE A 200 6.89 -1.46 -4.47
CA PHE A 200 7.25 -1.54 -5.88
C PHE A 200 6.01 -1.48 -6.74
N TRP A 201 6.15 -0.91 -7.94
CA TRP A 201 5.13 -0.98 -8.97
C TRP A 201 5.77 -0.82 -10.34
N TRP A 202 5.00 -0.95 -11.42
CA TRP A 202 5.51 -1.02 -12.78
C TRP A 202 4.67 -0.26 -13.80
N ASN A 203 5.27 -0.03 -14.96
CA ASN A 203 4.57 0.24 -16.20
C ASN A 203 4.81 -0.97 -17.13
N LEU A 204 3.83 -1.86 -17.23
CA LEU A 204 3.96 -3.14 -17.94
C LEU A 204 4.29 -2.96 -19.43
N PRO A 205 3.57 -2.13 -20.21
CA PRO A 205 3.88 -1.93 -21.62
C PRO A 205 5.24 -1.30 -21.90
N ARG A 206 5.81 -0.57 -20.93
CA ARG A 206 7.12 0.06 -21.01
C ARG A 206 8.25 -0.76 -20.43
N ASP A 207 7.91 -1.94 -19.89
CA ASP A 207 8.85 -2.93 -19.38
C ASP A 207 9.79 -2.41 -18.30
N TYR A 208 9.25 -1.60 -17.38
CA TYR A 208 10.02 -1.19 -16.20
C TYR A 208 9.21 -1.29 -14.90
N MET A 209 9.93 -1.52 -13.82
CA MET A 209 9.44 -1.46 -12.45
C MET A 209 10.23 -0.40 -11.69
N VAL A 210 9.60 0.26 -10.74
CA VAL A 210 10.23 1.10 -9.73
C VAL A 210 10.05 0.45 -8.36
N SER A 211 11.06 0.51 -7.51
CA SER A 211 10.97 0.11 -6.10
C SER A 211 11.63 1.13 -5.18
N SER A 212 11.21 1.12 -3.93
CA SER A 212 11.59 2.06 -2.88
C SER A 212 12.22 1.36 -1.67
N GLU A 213 12.65 2.13 -0.69
CA GLU A 213 13.40 1.64 0.47
C GLU A 213 12.85 2.18 1.79
N TRP A 214 12.61 1.31 2.77
CA TRP A 214 12.33 1.71 4.15
C TRP A 214 13.55 1.50 5.06
N GLY A 215 13.56 0.42 5.83
CA GLY A 215 14.60 0.02 6.78
C GLY A 215 14.77 -1.48 6.80
N LEU A 216 15.79 -1.96 7.51
CA LEU A 216 15.94 -3.36 7.85
C LEU A 216 15.17 -3.70 9.14
N PRO A 217 14.79 -4.96 9.40
CA PRO A 217 13.96 -5.34 10.54
C PRO A 217 14.39 -4.77 11.90
N PRO A 218 15.67 -4.74 12.28
CA PRO A 218 16.09 -4.13 13.54
C PRO A 218 15.80 -2.62 13.66
N GLN A 219 15.56 -1.94 12.54
CA GLN A 219 15.29 -0.50 12.50
C GLN A 219 13.81 -0.17 12.66
N PHE A 220 12.90 -1.14 12.46
CA PHE A 220 11.48 -0.86 12.53
C PHE A 220 10.66 -1.80 13.43
N GLU A 221 11.04 -3.08 13.59
CA GLU A 221 10.20 -4.06 14.29
C GLU A 221 9.94 -3.72 15.76
N ASN A 222 10.90 -3.12 16.43
CA ASN A 222 10.81 -2.74 17.83
C ASN A 222 10.66 -1.22 18.04
N GLY A 223 10.18 -0.53 17.01
CA GLY A 223 10.02 0.89 16.96
C GLY A 223 11.07 1.59 16.10
N LEU A 224 10.86 2.87 15.83
CA LEU A 224 11.85 3.74 15.21
C LEU A 224 13.10 3.82 16.10
N VAL A 225 14.26 3.68 15.49
CA VAL A 225 15.56 3.85 16.16
C VAL A 225 16.06 5.28 15.88
N PRO A 226 15.96 6.23 16.86
CA PRO A 226 16.28 7.64 16.62
C PRO A 226 17.73 7.86 16.15
N GLU A 227 18.70 7.12 16.70
CA GLU A 227 20.09 7.20 16.31
C GLU A 227 20.33 6.81 14.85
N ASP A 228 19.60 5.82 14.36
CA ASP A 228 19.67 5.39 12.97
C ASP A 228 19.01 6.40 12.04
N LEU A 229 17.89 7.02 12.48
CA LEU A 229 17.26 8.10 11.74
C LEU A 229 18.19 9.32 11.61
N LEU A 230 18.74 9.80 12.72
CA LEU A 230 19.63 10.96 12.74
C LEU A 230 20.98 10.69 12.04
N SER A 231 21.36 9.43 11.91
CA SER A 231 22.56 8.99 11.15
C SER A 231 22.23 8.66 9.70
N ASN A 232 21.02 8.96 9.22
CA ASN A 232 20.56 8.78 7.84
C ASN A 232 20.69 7.32 7.34
N LYS A 233 20.34 6.34 8.17
CA LYS A 233 20.47 4.92 7.84
C LYS A 233 19.21 4.27 7.24
N TYR A 234 18.06 4.95 7.28
CA TYR A 234 16.88 4.47 6.59
C TYR A 234 16.98 4.67 5.08
N GLY A 235 16.12 4.03 4.32
CA GLY A 235 16.14 4.07 2.87
C GLY A 235 15.79 5.44 2.30
N HIS A 236 16.49 5.82 1.23
CA HIS A 236 16.32 7.11 0.55
C HIS A 236 16.61 7.01 -0.96
N ARG A 237 16.37 5.81 -1.54
CA ARG A 237 16.65 5.55 -2.95
C ARG A 237 15.41 5.02 -3.66
N LEU A 238 15.35 5.29 -4.96
CA LEU A 238 14.45 4.65 -5.90
C LEU A 238 15.30 3.78 -6.84
N HIS A 239 14.85 2.54 -7.05
CA HIS A 239 15.49 1.60 -7.95
C HIS A 239 14.59 1.35 -9.15
N PHE A 240 15.14 1.50 -10.34
CA PHE A 240 14.45 1.24 -11.61
C PHE A 240 14.99 -0.03 -12.23
N TRP A 241 14.08 -0.89 -12.65
CA TRP A 241 14.37 -2.23 -13.13
C TRP A 241 13.87 -2.42 -14.54
N ASN A 242 14.61 -3.14 -15.38
CA ASN A 242 13.99 -3.79 -16.52
C ASN A 242 13.18 -4.97 -15.96
N LEU A 243 11.86 -4.92 -16.17
CA LEU A 243 10.93 -5.82 -15.49
C LEU A 243 11.12 -7.28 -15.94
N ARG A 244 11.25 -7.54 -17.24
CA ARG A 244 11.40 -8.88 -17.79
C ARG A 244 12.81 -9.44 -17.66
N GLU A 245 13.83 -8.58 -17.79
CA GLU A 245 15.22 -8.99 -17.56
C GLU A 245 15.53 -9.15 -16.07
N ARG A 246 14.67 -8.63 -15.19
CA ARG A 246 14.82 -8.70 -13.72
C ARG A 246 16.15 -8.11 -13.22
N LYS A 247 16.54 -7.00 -13.85
CA LYS A 247 17.81 -6.30 -13.57
C LYS A 247 17.57 -4.86 -13.18
N ASN A 248 18.27 -4.40 -12.16
CA ASN A 248 18.35 -2.98 -11.83
C ASN A 248 19.13 -2.27 -12.95
N VAL A 249 18.48 -1.29 -13.58
CA VAL A 249 19.07 -0.51 -14.67
C VAL A 249 19.51 0.89 -14.24
N GLN A 250 18.92 1.40 -13.15
CA GLN A 250 19.27 2.70 -12.60
C GLN A 250 18.83 2.79 -11.14
N THR A 251 19.63 3.48 -10.33
CA THR A 251 19.25 3.84 -8.96
C THR A 251 19.40 5.35 -8.81
N ILE A 252 18.41 5.99 -8.22
CA ILE A 252 18.42 7.41 -7.90
C ILE A 252 18.45 7.57 -6.39
N ASP A 253 19.46 8.27 -5.89
CA ASP A 253 19.58 8.68 -4.50
C ASP A 253 18.85 10.02 -4.33
N LEU A 254 17.84 10.06 -3.45
CA LEU A 254 17.04 11.26 -3.16
C LEU A 254 17.78 12.24 -2.22
N GLY A 255 18.89 11.81 -1.67
CA GLY A 255 19.67 12.51 -0.66
C GLY A 255 19.48 11.91 0.72
N ALA A 256 20.59 11.71 1.41
CA ALA A 256 20.63 10.94 2.66
C ALA A 256 19.76 11.49 3.80
N ASN A 257 19.42 12.76 3.78
CA ASN A 257 18.50 13.37 4.76
C ASN A 257 17.02 13.12 4.49
N HIS A 258 16.64 12.64 3.28
CA HIS A 258 15.28 12.32 2.89
C HIS A 258 14.97 10.87 3.23
N GLN A 259 14.63 10.60 4.49
CA GLN A 259 14.55 9.24 5.03
C GLN A 259 13.19 8.60 4.82
N MET A 260 13.21 7.31 4.53
CA MET A 260 12.04 6.44 4.29
C MET A 260 11.28 6.88 3.03
N ALA A 261 11.84 6.53 1.89
CA ALA A 261 11.14 6.57 0.62
C ALA A 261 10.18 5.37 0.59
N LEU A 262 8.89 5.63 0.81
CA LEU A 262 7.90 4.55 0.99
C LEU A 262 7.14 4.26 -0.30
N GLU A 263 5.85 4.56 -0.34
CA GLU A 263 4.96 4.18 -1.43
C GLU A 263 5.36 4.79 -2.77
N VAL A 264 5.26 4.00 -3.83
CA VAL A 264 5.49 4.43 -5.21
C VAL A 264 4.22 4.26 -6.04
N ARG A 265 3.82 5.31 -6.75
CA ARG A 265 2.59 5.32 -7.56
C ARG A 265 2.91 5.81 -8.98
N PRO A 266 3.16 4.89 -9.94
CA PRO A 266 3.24 5.27 -11.35
C PRO A 266 1.89 5.75 -11.87
N ALA A 267 1.90 6.56 -12.91
CA ALA A 267 0.68 6.92 -13.63
C ALA A 267 -0.05 5.67 -14.14
N HIS A 268 -1.37 5.67 -14.06
CA HIS A 268 -2.22 4.55 -14.49
C HIS A 268 -2.34 4.46 -16.01
N ASP A 269 -2.27 5.59 -16.71
CA ASP A 269 -2.21 5.58 -18.17
C ASP A 269 -0.80 5.18 -18.62
N PRO A 270 -0.63 4.01 -19.28
CA PRO A 270 0.69 3.47 -19.58
C PRO A 270 1.50 4.28 -20.60
N VAL A 271 0.91 5.27 -21.28
CA VAL A 271 1.68 6.18 -22.14
C VAL A 271 2.42 7.26 -21.36
N LYS A 272 2.03 7.45 -20.09
CA LYS A 272 2.68 8.38 -19.18
C LYS A 272 3.82 7.67 -18.44
N GLU A 273 5.02 8.16 -18.60
CA GLU A 273 6.22 7.57 -17.99
C GLU A 273 6.69 8.40 -16.79
N TYR A 274 5.81 8.61 -15.82
CA TYR A 274 6.10 9.25 -14.53
C TYR A 274 5.36 8.59 -13.38
N GLY A 275 5.71 8.96 -12.17
CA GLY A 275 5.02 8.58 -10.96
C GLY A 275 5.51 9.36 -9.75
N PHE A 276 4.97 9.02 -8.61
CA PHE A 276 5.22 9.72 -7.34
C PHE A 276 5.79 8.77 -6.30
N CYS A 277 6.57 9.34 -5.38
CA CYS A 277 7.04 8.66 -4.17
C CYS A 277 6.83 9.58 -2.96
N GLY A 278 6.28 9.01 -1.89
CA GLY A 278 6.20 9.65 -0.58
C GLY A 278 7.51 9.48 0.20
N VAL A 279 8.02 10.56 0.79
CA VAL A 279 9.16 10.51 1.70
C VAL A 279 8.70 11.00 3.08
N VAL A 280 8.91 10.15 4.08
CA VAL A 280 8.33 10.33 5.43
C VAL A 280 8.86 11.59 6.10
N VAL A 281 10.19 11.77 6.11
CA VAL A 281 10.80 12.87 6.84
C VAL A 281 12.16 13.28 6.28
N ASP A 282 12.39 14.59 6.25
CA ASP A 282 13.71 15.19 6.09
C ASP A 282 14.31 15.43 7.48
N THR A 283 15.44 14.78 7.77
CA THR A 283 16.07 14.84 9.10
C THR A 283 16.65 16.22 9.45
N THR A 284 16.74 17.15 8.49
CA THR A 284 17.27 18.50 8.71
C THR A 284 16.23 19.49 9.19
N ASN A 285 14.94 19.28 8.83
CA ASN A 285 13.88 20.26 9.09
C ASN A 285 12.53 19.63 9.44
N LEU A 286 12.44 18.30 9.53
CA LEU A 286 11.23 17.51 9.84
C LEU A 286 10.13 17.59 8.77
N GLU A 287 10.41 18.09 7.58
CA GLU A 287 9.43 18.12 6.48
C GLU A 287 9.17 16.72 5.92
N GLY A 288 7.93 16.45 5.56
CA GLY A 288 7.59 15.37 4.63
C GLY A 288 7.64 15.89 3.18
N SER A 289 7.74 15.01 2.21
CA SER A 289 7.81 15.46 0.82
C SER A 289 7.24 14.45 -0.18
N ILE A 290 6.84 14.98 -1.33
CA ILE A 290 6.47 14.23 -2.52
C ILE A 290 7.54 14.41 -3.56
N TRP A 291 7.99 13.31 -4.11
CA TRP A 291 8.95 13.26 -5.20
C TRP A 291 8.26 12.74 -6.44
N THR A 292 8.43 13.47 -7.56
CA THR A 292 8.04 13.01 -8.89
C THR A 292 9.24 12.42 -9.59
N TRP A 293 9.09 11.19 -10.08
CA TRP A 293 10.07 10.59 -10.98
C TRP A 293 9.46 10.48 -12.38
N TRP A 294 10.32 10.53 -13.40
CA TRP A 294 9.91 10.41 -14.81
C TRP A 294 11.02 9.79 -15.64
N ARG A 295 10.65 9.30 -16.80
CA ARG A 295 11.60 8.78 -17.79
C ARG A 295 11.65 9.71 -19.00
N GLU A 296 12.86 10.10 -19.38
CA GLU A 296 13.17 10.96 -20.53
C GLU A 296 14.44 10.45 -21.21
N ASP A 297 14.43 10.32 -22.54
CA ASP A 297 15.56 9.80 -23.33
C ASP A 297 16.14 8.47 -22.79
N GLY A 298 15.26 7.58 -22.30
CA GLY A 298 15.62 6.28 -21.77
C GLY A 298 16.22 6.29 -20.36
N LYS A 299 16.35 7.45 -19.71
CA LYS A 299 16.87 7.62 -18.35
C LYS A 299 15.77 8.02 -17.39
N PHE A 300 15.90 7.60 -16.15
CA PHE A 300 15.01 8.02 -15.07
C PHE A 300 15.58 9.23 -14.33
N HIS A 301 14.70 10.11 -13.93
CA HIS A 301 14.96 11.32 -13.18
C HIS A 301 14.01 11.37 -11.98
N ALA A 302 14.40 12.07 -10.91
CA ALA A 302 13.52 12.36 -9.78
C ALA A 302 13.76 13.77 -9.25
N LYS A 303 12.70 14.39 -8.76
CA LYS A 303 12.74 15.73 -8.17
C LYS A 303 11.72 15.84 -7.04
N LYS A 304 12.09 16.49 -5.95
CA LYS A 304 11.16 16.92 -4.92
C LYS A 304 10.22 17.99 -5.48
N THR A 305 8.92 17.66 -5.59
CA THR A 305 7.92 18.52 -6.25
C THR A 305 6.93 19.13 -5.27
N ALA A 306 6.76 18.53 -4.07
CA ALA A 306 6.01 19.16 -3.00
C ALA A 306 6.69 18.92 -1.66
N THR A 307 6.53 19.89 -0.76
CA THR A 307 7.04 19.87 0.61
C THR A 307 5.87 20.09 1.57
N ILE A 308 5.85 19.32 2.65
CA ILE A 308 4.85 19.40 3.69
C ILE A 308 5.57 19.77 5.00
N PRO A 309 5.37 20.99 5.52
CA PRO A 309 6.10 21.47 6.69
C PRO A 309 5.62 20.78 7.98
N PRO A 310 6.49 20.69 9.01
CA PRO A 310 6.08 20.29 10.35
C PRO A 310 5.18 21.37 10.99
N GLU A 311 4.40 20.95 11.99
CA GLU A 311 3.59 21.85 12.81
C GLU A 311 4.26 22.12 14.16
N GLY A 312 4.42 23.38 14.54
CA GLY A 312 4.94 23.75 15.86
C GLY A 312 4.02 23.27 16.99
N ALA A 313 4.60 22.74 18.06
CA ALA A 313 3.86 22.24 19.22
C ALA A 313 4.62 22.53 20.52
N LYS A 314 3.88 22.61 21.64
CA LYS A 314 4.51 22.74 22.96
C LYS A 314 5.17 21.41 23.36
N LYS A 315 6.33 21.49 23.99
CA LYS A 315 7.09 20.32 24.43
C LYS A 315 6.23 19.33 25.23
N ASP A 316 5.39 19.82 26.13
CA ASP A 316 4.58 18.99 27.02
C ASP A 316 3.42 18.26 26.31
N ASP A 317 3.06 18.70 25.11
CA ASP A 317 2.01 18.07 24.28
C ASP A 317 2.58 16.97 23.38
N LEU A 318 3.91 16.86 23.31
CA LEU A 318 4.62 15.96 22.40
C LEU A 318 5.00 14.63 23.08
N PRO A 319 4.98 13.50 22.35
CA PRO A 319 5.57 12.27 22.83
C PRO A 319 7.08 12.46 23.08
N PRO A 320 7.69 11.67 23.99
CA PRO A 320 9.07 11.86 24.42
C PRO A 320 10.08 12.06 23.28
N MET A 321 9.93 11.30 22.20
CA MET A 321 10.85 11.34 21.06
C MET A 321 10.77 12.65 20.24
N LEU A 322 9.68 13.39 20.30
CA LEU A 322 9.50 14.66 19.58
C LEU A 322 9.73 15.89 20.44
N GLN A 323 9.86 15.76 21.76
CA GLN A 323 9.99 16.90 22.69
C GLN A 323 11.19 17.80 22.41
N GLY A 324 12.28 17.24 21.87
CA GLY A 324 13.48 18.00 21.54
C GLY A 324 13.33 18.89 20.29
N PHE A 325 12.31 18.66 19.49
CA PHE A 325 12.08 19.39 18.24
C PHE A 325 11.00 20.48 18.38
N GLU A 326 10.18 20.45 19.43
CA GLU A 326 9.04 21.36 19.63
C GLU A 326 8.12 21.45 18.39
N ALA A 327 8.03 20.36 17.64
CA ALA A 327 7.27 20.26 16.40
C ALA A 327 6.76 18.84 16.14
N VAL A 328 5.68 18.73 15.40
CA VAL A 328 5.14 17.46 14.87
C VAL A 328 5.49 17.39 13.38
N PRO A 329 6.33 16.44 12.95
CA PRO A 329 6.53 16.18 11.53
C PRO A 329 5.22 15.66 10.89
N PRO A 330 4.95 15.94 9.61
CA PRO A 330 3.77 15.40 8.94
C PRO A 330 3.79 13.86 8.91
N LEU A 331 4.95 13.24 8.79
CA LEU A 331 5.14 11.80 8.63
C LEU A 331 4.26 11.29 7.48
N VAL A 332 4.75 11.49 6.26
CA VAL A 332 4.08 11.01 5.03
C VAL A 332 4.22 9.50 4.97
N THR A 333 3.16 8.77 5.36
CA THR A 333 3.21 7.32 5.51
C THR A 333 2.62 6.57 4.33
N ASP A 334 1.73 7.19 3.56
CA ASP A 334 1.15 6.60 2.37
C ASP A 334 0.76 7.67 1.36
N ILE A 335 0.77 7.29 0.10
CA ILE A 335 0.23 8.08 -1.02
C ILE A 335 -0.57 7.19 -1.95
N ASP A 336 -1.64 7.70 -2.54
CA ASP A 336 -2.36 7.00 -3.58
C ASP A 336 -2.80 7.94 -4.71
N LEU A 337 -2.87 7.43 -5.95
CA LEU A 337 -3.13 8.20 -7.15
C LEU A 337 -4.46 7.77 -7.77
N SER A 338 -5.34 8.73 -8.07
CA SER A 338 -6.61 8.46 -8.77
C SER A 338 -6.38 7.88 -10.17
N LEU A 339 -7.30 7.03 -10.66
CA LEU A 339 -7.16 6.34 -11.96
C LEU A 339 -7.11 7.29 -13.17
N ASP A 340 -7.56 8.54 -13.03
CA ASP A 340 -7.41 9.58 -14.08
C ASP A 340 -6.05 10.28 -14.05
N ASP A 341 -5.16 9.89 -13.13
CA ASP A 341 -3.85 10.49 -12.88
C ASP A 341 -3.91 11.99 -12.51
N ARG A 342 -5.02 12.42 -11.92
CA ARG A 342 -5.26 13.83 -11.67
C ARG A 342 -5.11 14.23 -10.20
N HIS A 343 -5.43 13.34 -9.28
CA HIS A 343 -5.38 13.62 -7.86
C HIS A 343 -4.47 12.64 -7.11
N LEU A 344 -3.51 13.19 -6.38
CA LEU A 344 -2.66 12.45 -5.46
C LEU A 344 -3.12 12.71 -4.03
N TYR A 345 -3.40 11.67 -3.29
CA TYR A 345 -3.75 11.72 -1.87
C TYR A 345 -2.53 11.38 -1.03
N VAL A 346 -2.37 12.08 0.08
CA VAL A 346 -1.17 12.00 0.92
C VAL A 346 -1.59 11.93 2.38
N ALA A 347 -1.29 10.82 3.02
CA ALA A 347 -1.55 10.59 4.43
C ALA A 347 -0.41 11.20 5.28
N CYS A 348 -0.74 12.23 6.05
CA CYS A 348 0.16 12.88 6.99
C CYS A 348 -0.16 12.38 8.41
N TRP A 349 0.37 11.21 8.74
CA TRP A 349 0.03 10.48 9.96
C TRP A 349 0.35 11.26 11.24
N GLY A 350 1.47 12.02 11.27
CA GLY A 350 1.87 12.78 12.45
C GLY A 350 0.95 13.95 12.74
N THR A 351 0.63 14.76 11.73
CA THR A 351 -0.22 15.95 11.88
C THR A 351 -1.70 15.67 11.87
N GLY A 352 -2.11 14.46 11.49
CA GLY A 352 -3.52 14.07 11.42
C GLY A 352 -4.25 14.65 10.21
N GLU A 353 -3.56 14.80 9.08
CA GLU A 353 -4.10 15.43 7.88
C GLU A 353 -4.10 14.46 6.69
N MET A 354 -5.23 14.35 5.98
CA MET A 354 -5.31 13.75 4.65
C MET A 354 -5.32 14.88 3.63
N ARG A 355 -4.29 14.93 2.78
CA ARG A 355 -4.13 15.95 1.74
C ARG A 355 -4.51 15.42 0.38
N GLN A 356 -5.08 16.29 -0.45
CA GLN A 356 -5.32 16.05 -1.87
C GLN A 356 -4.53 17.08 -2.68
N TYR A 357 -3.75 16.61 -3.63
CA TYR A 357 -3.05 17.46 -4.59
C TYR A 357 -3.63 17.26 -6.00
N ASP A 358 -3.86 18.35 -6.73
CA ASP A 358 -4.01 18.31 -8.19
C ASP A 358 -2.61 18.12 -8.80
N VAL A 359 -2.43 16.98 -9.47
CA VAL A 359 -1.19 16.56 -10.13
C VAL A 359 -1.36 16.48 -11.65
N SER A 360 -2.33 17.20 -12.22
CA SER A 360 -2.49 17.32 -13.67
C SER A 360 -1.21 17.81 -14.36
N ASP A 361 -0.42 18.62 -13.66
CA ASP A 361 0.99 18.85 -13.93
C ASP A 361 1.82 18.13 -12.84
N PRO A 362 2.40 16.95 -13.13
CA PRO A 362 3.11 16.17 -12.13
C PRO A 362 4.36 16.86 -11.58
N MET A 363 4.88 17.86 -12.29
CA MET A 363 6.05 18.62 -11.87
C MET A 363 5.72 19.79 -10.93
N ASN A 364 4.44 20.15 -10.81
CA ASN A 364 3.95 21.25 -9.98
C ASN A 364 2.65 20.84 -9.23
N PRO A 365 2.68 19.86 -8.32
CA PRO A 365 1.53 19.47 -7.51
C PRO A 365 0.94 20.66 -6.77
N LYS A 366 -0.38 20.83 -6.83
CA LYS A 366 -1.09 21.93 -6.16
C LYS A 366 -2.02 21.36 -5.11
N LEU A 367 -1.88 21.79 -3.86
CA LEU A 367 -2.82 21.42 -2.80
C LEU A 367 -4.24 21.87 -3.20
N SER A 368 -5.14 20.92 -3.42
CA SER A 368 -6.53 21.15 -3.85
C SER A 368 -7.54 20.92 -2.74
N GLY A 369 -7.15 20.27 -1.67
CA GLY A 369 -8.00 20.05 -0.51
C GLY A 369 -7.28 19.34 0.63
N SER A 370 -7.80 19.45 1.83
CA SER A 370 -7.37 18.64 2.96
C SER A 370 -8.47 18.52 4.02
N VAL A 371 -8.38 17.46 4.82
CA VAL A 371 -9.19 17.27 6.02
C VAL A 371 -8.32 16.78 7.16
N HIS A 372 -8.68 17.17 8.38
CA HIS A 372 -7.99 16.75 9.59
C HIS A 372 -8.85 15.76 10.38
N VAL A 373 -8.24 14.67 10.84
CA VAL A 373 -8.80 13.70 11.79
C VAL A 373 -7.66 13.02 12.55
N GLY A 374 -7.76 12.94 13.87
CA GLY A 374 -6.66 12.43 14.71
C GLY A 374 -5.48 13.38 14.79
N GLY A 375 -4.26 12.84 14.75
CA GLY A 375 -3.00 13.56 14.86
C GLY A 375 -2.38 13.56 16.26
N ILE A 376 -1.07 13.60 16.35
CA ILE A 376 -0.31 13.48 17.60
C ILE A 376 -0.73 14.54 18.61
N VAL A 377 -0.84 15.80 18.18
CA VAL A 377 -1.19 16.94 19.04
C VAL A 377 -2.59 17.44 18.78
N ARG A 378 -3.02 17.52 17.52
CA ARG A 378 -4.34 18.06 17.14
C ARG A 378 -5.49 17.25 17.72
N LYS A 379 -5.44 15.93 17.64
CA LYS A 379 -6.48 14.99 18.13
C LYS A 379 -7.87 15.39 17.63
N THR A 380 -7.93 15.79 16.36
CA THR A 380 -9.18 16.26 15.73
C THR A 380 -10.17 15.10 15.69
N LYS A 381 -11.38 15.36 16.21
CA LYS A 381 -12.45 14.36 16.20
C LYS A 381 -13.05 14.24 14.80
N HIS A 382 -13.52 13.04 14.48
CA HIS A 382 -14.36 12.82 13.32
C HIS A 382 -15.70 13.60 13.45
N PRO A 383 -16.36 14.03 12.35
CA PRO A 383 -17.64 14.75 12.42
C PRO A 383 -18.75 14.02 13.21
N SER A 384 -18.72 12.70 13.29
CA SER A 384 -19.61 11.90 14.16
C SER A 384 -19.37 12.12 15.67
N GLY A 385 -18.34 12.88 16.05
CA GLY A 385 -17.93 13.09 17.44
C GLY A 385 -16.99 12.02 18.02
N LYS A 386 -16.71 10.95 17.26
CA LYS A 386 -15.80 9.87 17.66
C LYS A 386 -14.34 10.29 17.56
N ASP A 387 -13.51 9.71 18.42
CA ASP A 387 -12.05 9.87 18.35
C ASP A 387 -11.48 8.93 17.28
N PHE A 388 -10.61 9.44 16.41
CA PHE A 388 -9.96 8.65 15.37
C PHE A 388 -8.74 7.88 15.92
N GLY A 389 -8.23 8.29 17.03
CA GLY A 389 -7.12 7.64 17.76
C GLY A 389 -5.75 8.08 17.31
N TYR A 390 -5.29 7.64 16.14
CA TYR A 390 -3.98 7.96 15.56
C TYR A 390 -4.11 9.05 14.48
N GLY A 391 -3.31 9.02 13.42
CA GLY A 391 -3.46 9.88 12.24
C GLY A 391 -3.87 9.07 11.00
N PRO A 392 -4.24 9.73 9.89
CA PRO A 392 -4.43 9.06 8.61
C PRO A 392 -3.18 8.29 8.20
N GLN A 393 -3.33 7.00 7.88
CA GLN A 393 -2.19 6.16 7.57
C GLN A 393 -2.34 5.52 6.19
N MET A 394 -2.99 4.37 6.02
CA MET A 394 -3.19 3.77 4.70
C MET A 394 -4.39 4.39 4.00
N VAL A 395 -4.17 4.91 2.80
CA VAL A 395 -5.20 5.50 1.95
C VAL A 395 -5.56 4.55 0.81
N GLU A 396 -6.84 4.48 0.46
CA GLU A 396 -7.34 3.75 -0.70
C GLU A 396 -8.45 4.53 -1.40
N ILE A 397 -8.40 4.59 -2.72
CA ILE A 397 -9.33 5.36 -3.54
C ILE A 397 -10.24 4.43 -4.34
N SER A 398 -11.54 4.75 -4.37
CA SER A 398 -12.47 4.08 -5.28
C SER A 398 -12.09 4.32 -6.74
N ARG A 399 -12.34 3.33 -7.61
CA ARG A 399 -12.00 3.41 -9.04
C ARG A 399 -12.54 4.64 -9.75
N ASP A 400 -13.71 5.14 -9.36
CA ASP A 400 -14.31 6.35 -9.93
C ASP A 400 -13.73 7.66 -9.38
N GLY A 401 -12.78 7.58 -8.42
CA GLY A 401 -12.12 8.73 -7.80
C GLY A 401 -12.99 9.56 -6.85
N LYS A 402 -14.19 9.06 -6.48
CA LYS A 402 -15.18 9.86 -5.72
C LYS A 402 -15.15 9.60 -4.22
N ARG A 403 -14.52 8.54 -3.77
CA ARG A 403 -14.44 8.16 -2.34
C ARG A 403 -13.01 7.82 -2.00
N VAL A 404 -12.57 8.33 -0.87
CA VAL A 404 -11.25 8.06 -0.30
C VAL A 404 -11.44 7.49 1.09
N TYR A 405 -10.88 6.33 1.32
CA TYR A 405 -10.91 5.61 2.59
C TYR A 405 -9.53 5.64 3.22
N TRP A 406 -9.45 5.66 4.55
CA TRP A 406 -8.17 5.45 5.23
C TRP A 406 -8.34 4.89 6.63
N THR A 407 -7.30 4.19 7.06
CA THR A 407 -7.13 3.65 8.41
C THR A 407 -6.19 4.52 9.23
N ASN A 408 -5.88 4.12 10.45
CA ASN A 408 -5.17 5.00 11.38
C ASN A 408 -3.89 4.43 12.01
N SER A 409 -3.58 3.13 11.86
CA SER A 409 -2.39 2.51 12.46
C SER A 409 -1.26 2.37 11.44
N LEU A 410 -0.05 2.71 11.82
CA LEU A 410 1.15 2.55 11.00
C LEU A 410 1.81 1.18 11.21
N TYR A 411 2.37 0.96 12.38
CA TYR A 411 3.03 -0.27 12.82
C TYR A 411 2.95 -0.31 14.35
N SER A 412 2.63 -1.44 14.95
CA SER A 412 2.28 -1.50 16.37
C SER A 412 3.24 -0.77 17.29
N THR A 413 4.54 -1.01 17.14
CA THR A 413 5.55 -0.38 18.00
C THR A 413 5.79 1.10 17.71
N TRP A 414 5.55 1.54 16.46
CA TRP A 414 5.60 2.95 16.09
C TRP A 414 4.38 3.72 16.61
N ASP A 415 3.20 3.10 16.52
CA ASP A 415 1.98 3.67 17.09
C ASP A 415 2.17 3.94 18.59
N ASP A 416 2.77 3.00 19.32
CA ASP A 416 3.03 3.16 20.76
C ASP A 416 4.05 4.26 21.07
N GLN A 417 5.04 4.46 20.19
CA GLN A 417 6.04 5.52 20.36
C GLN A 417 5.50 6.92 20.07
N PHE A 418 4.72 7.06 18.98
CA PHE A 418 4.24 8.37 18.54
C PHE A 418 2.90 8.76 19.16
N TYR A 419 2.08 7.79 19.55
CA TYR A 419 0.75 7.95 20.14
C TYR A 419 0.60 7.14 21.42
N PRO A 420 1.30 7.49 22.50
CA PRO A 420 1.26 6.71 23.73
C PRO A 420 -0.16 6.42 24.23
N GLY A 421 -0.41 5.16 24.57
CA GLY A 421 -1.70 4.64 25.06
C GLY A 421 -2.54 3.98 23.96
N ASP A 422 -3.51 3.17 24.39
CA ASP A 422 -4.48 2.51 23.48
C ASP A 422 -5.45 3.55 22.92
N ARG A 423 -5.41 3.74 21.62
CA ARG A 423 -6.18 4.76 20.90
C ARG A 423 -7.35 4.21 20.09
N GLY A 424 -7.41 2.89 19.94
CA GLY A 424 -8.41 2.20 19.11
C GLY A 424 -8.17 2.30 17.61
N ALA A 425 -8.54 1.24 16.90
CA ALA A 425 -8.48 1.19 15.45
C ALA A 425 -9.73 1.82 14.83
N ALA A 426 -9.55 2.51 13.72
CA ALA A 426 -10.65 3.11 12.97
C ALA A 426 -10.36 3.12 11.47
N MET A 427 -11.45 3.11 10.69
CA MET A 427 -11.45 3.41 9.27
C MET A 427 -12.50 4.49 9.00
N VAL A 428 -12.16 5.49 8.21
CA VAL A 428 -13.05 6.58 7.82
C VAL A 428 -13.05 6.78 6.31
N LYS A 429 -14.00 7.58 5.83
CA LYS A 429 -14.17 7.89 4.40
C LYS A 429 -14.38 9.39 4.21
N ALA A 430 -13.87 9.91 3.11
CA ALA A 430 -14.23 11.22 2.59
C ALA A 430 -14.83 11.11 1.19
N ASP A 431 -15.74 11.99 0.88
CA ASP A 431 -16.23 12.21 -0.47
C ASP A 431 -15.39 13.28 -1.16
N VAL A 432 -15.14 13.07 -2.46
CA VAL A 432 -14.34 13.96 -3.30
C VAL A 432 -15.28 14.86 -4.09
N GLY A 433 -15.06 16.17 -4.03
CA GLY A 433 -15.83 17.15 -4.79
C GLY A 433 -15.53 17.10 -6.30
N GLU A 434 -16.46 17.55 -7.15
CA GLU A 434 -16.30 17.54 -8.61
C GLU A 434 -15.05 18.31 -9.10
N ASN A 435 -14.63 19.33 -8.39
CA ASN A 435 -13.44 20.14 -8.69
C ASN A 435 -12.29 19.91 -7.71
N GLY A 436 -12.28 18.77 -7.03
CA GLY A 436 -11.39 18.48 -5.92
C GLY A 436 -11.98 18.94 -4.58
N GLY A 437 -11.18 18.75 -3.52
CA GLY A 437 -11.61 18.93 -2.14
C GLY A 437 -12.12 17.65 -1.51
N LEU A 438 -12.00 17.57 -0.20
CA LEU A 438 -12.38 16.42 0.61
C LEU A 438 -13.42 16.81 1.64
N THR A 439 -14.43 15.99 1.82
CA THR A 439 -15.42 16.13 2.89
C THR A 439 -15.58 14.80 3.62
N LEU A 440 -15.25 14.77 4.91
CA LEU A 440 -15.45 13.59 5.74
C LEU A 440 -16.92 13.18 5.78
N ASP A 441 -17.21 11.92 5.53
CA ASP A 441 -18.56 11.38 5.66
C ASP A 441 -18.89 11.14 7.15
N GLU A 442 -19.76 11.98 7.73
CA GLU A 442 -20.12 11.91 9.14
C GLU A 442 -20.76 10.57 9.57
N LYS A 443 -21.29 9.79 8.60
CA LYS A 443 -21.95 8.51 8.85
C LYS A 443 -21.01 7.32 8.73
N PHE A 444 -19.83 7.51 8.14
CA PHE A 444 -18.89 6.43 7.91
C PHE A 444 -17.74 6.47 8.92
N PHE A 445 -17.85 5.69 9.94
CA PHE A 445 -16.81 5.48 10.93
C PHE A 445 -16.85 4.04 11.40
N VAL A 446 -15.87 3.26 11.01
CA VAL A 446 -15.73 1.85 11.40
C VAL A 446 -14.95 1.77 12.69
N ASP A 447 -15.57 1.25 13.75
CA ASP A 447 -14.90 0.87 14.99
C ASP A 447 -14.47 -0.59 14.88
N PHE A 448 -13.20 -0.87 15.14
CA PHE A 448 -12.71 -2.24 15.21
C PHE A 448 -12.87 -2.82 16.62
N PRO A 449 -12.93 -4.17 16.75
CA PRO A 449 -12.97 -4.80 18.05
C PRO A 449 -11.78 -4.37 18.92
N LYS A 450 -12.02 -4.26 20.22
CA LYS A 450 -10.97 -3.88 21.19
C LYS A 450 -9.76 -4.82 21.11
N GLY A 451 -8.56 -4.24 21.15
CA GLY A 451 -7.29 -4.96 21.06
C GLY A 451 -6.84 -5.24 19.64
N TYR A 452 -7.53 -4.71 18.64
CA TYR A 452 -7.06 -4.69 17.24
C TYR A 452 -6.65 -3.30 16.81
N ARG A 453 -5.76 -3.25 15.83
CA ARG A 453 -5.44 -2.09 14.99
C ARG A 453 -5.79 -2.40 13.53
N SER A 454 -5.88 -1.39 12.69
CA SER A 454 -6.26 -1.53 11.28
C SER A 454 -5.17 -0.96 10.39
N HIS A 455 -4.91 -1.60 9.25
CA HIS A 455 -3.90 -1.13 8.30
C HIS A 455 -4.49 -1.06 6.88
N GLN A 456 -3.89 -1.68 5.88
CA GLN A 456 -4.26 -1.50 4.48
C GLN A 456 -5.72 -1.87 4.18
N ILE A 457 -6.27 -1.24 3.15
CA ILE A 457 -7.62 -1.43 2.64
C ILE A 457 -7.53 -1.98 1.22
N ARG A 458 -8.50 -2.84 0.82
CA ARG A 458 -8.77 -3.21 -0.57
C ARG A 458 -10.26 -3.13 -0.82
N LEU A 459 -10.65 -2.66 -2.01
CA LEU A 459 -12.06 -2.55 -2.37
C LEU A 459 -12.49 -3.76 -3.22
N GLU A 460 -13.74 -4.17 -3.04
CA GLU A 460 -14.35 -5.22 -3.83
C GLU A 460 -14.34 -4.85 -5.32
N GLY A 461 -13.85 -5.76 -6.16
CA GLY A 461 -13.75 -5.54 -7.60
C GLY A 461 -12.54 -4.70 -8.05
N GLY A 462 -11.73 -4.18 -7.14
CA GLY A 462 -10.52 -3.42 -7.39
C GLY A 462 -10.61 -1.94 -6.99
N ASP A 463 -9.47 -1.32 -6.91
CA ASP A 463 -9.23 0.02 -6.40
C ASP A 463 -8.10 0.72 -7.18
N CYS A 464 -7.67 1.89 -6.74
CA CYS A 464 -6.63 2.63 -7.43
C CYS A 464 -5.23 2.07 -7.20
N SER A 465 -4.98 1.38 -6.08
CA SER A 465 -3.66 0.87 -5.74
C SER A 465 -3.42 -0.60 -6.13
N THR A 466 -4.42 -1.26 -6.76
CA THR A 466 -4.31 -2.67 -7.17
C THR A 466 -4.06 -2.83 -8.68
N ASP A 467 -4.87 -2.15 -9.51
CA ASP A 467 -4.93 -2.46 -10.94
C ASP A 467 -3.79 -1.83 -11.75
N SER A 468 -3.12 -2.66 -12.55
CA SER A 468 -2.19 -2.20 -13.59
C SER A 468 -2.85 -2.32 -14.96
N PHE A 469 -2.86 -1.24 -15.70
CA PHE A 469 -3.48 -1.18 -17.01
C PHE A 469 -2.43 -1.29 -18.13
N CYS A 470 -2.79 -1.98 -19.21
CA CYS A 470 -1.88 -2.28 -20.30
C CYS A 470 -2.18 -1.53 -21.59
N TYR A 471 -3.31 -0.83 -21.64
CA TYR A 471 -3.75 -0.09 -22.81
C TYR A 471 -3.98 1.39 -22.45
N PRO A 472 -3.68 2.31 -23.38
CA PRO A 472 -3.86 3.74 -23.14
C PRO A 472 -5.34 4.14 -23.03
N ASN A 473 -5.58 5.23 -22.33
CA ASN A 473 -6.90 5.85 -22.23
C ASN A 473 -7.26 6.56 -23.56
N VAL A 474 -7.92 5.87 -24.46
CA VAL A 474 -8.41 6.42 -25.75
C VAL A 474 -9.87 6.83 -25.69
#